data_6d69cc07b76ba043b40cf979da2ca48c
#
_entry.id   6d69cc07b76ba043b40cf979da2ca48c
#
_cell.length_a   1.000
_cell.length_b   1.000
_cell.length_c   1.000
_cell.angle_alpha   90.00
_cell.angle_beta   90.00
_cell.angle_gamma   90.00
#
_symmetry.space_group_name_H-M   'P 1'
#
loop_
_entity.id
_entity.type
_entity.pdbx_description
1 polymer ?
#
loop_
_entity_poly.entity_id
_entity_poly.type
_entity_poly.pdbx_seq_one_letter_code
_entity_poly.pdbx_strand_id
1 'polypeptide(L)'
;MLLNFKMENFRSFKDETFFTMLSSKQKTHNDYVIDKSVNCNKLRVLPMTVIYGANACGKSNIVLAMDILKKMVMKGTLNCKELESYKSMLSFIRDTSWYDPVSLEITFSTQNNIYRYGIKFTDIDVYKIEEEVLYVNDDLFFSRDDENQIYVDVKKLVKKGYINKDDADFSERLIHKLNQTLDKQKLVVAGAISNLFDKKYFEDFNLWFEKFNVIMNANDMNFRQKDLKTIFNKKPDKDIRRNIFESASVKEVMNIAEFGNQKIGFMAETDNDELSMCSMYQVPLRKDEQPQKKYAISMIVDSELMESRGTIHLIRLLQPFIDVLDNGGVIVLDEMDASLHFEIVVSLIRIFNNKDINKNNAQLIFNTHNPIYLDGELLRHDQIVMVEKRRNDMVSEIYSLADYKLRPEERILKNYLNGKYGALPHMDLEIAFKHILEREANNLESSKEQ
;
A
#
# COMPACT_ATOMS: atom_id res chain seq x y z
N MET A 1 -0.45 13.54 2.59
CA MET A 1 0.42 12.64 3.42
C MET A 1 -0.48 11.83 4.32
N LEU A 2 -0.21 10.54 4.47
CA LEU A 2 -0.83 9.69 5.49
C LEU A 2 -0.30 10.09 6.88
N LEU A 3 -1.19 10.23 7.85
CA LEU A 3 -0.86 10.52 9.24
C LEU A 3 -1.11 9.31 10.12
N ASN A 4 -2.34 8.76 10.09
CA ASN A 4 -2.72 7.59 10.87
C ASN A 4 -3.63 6.67 10.06
N PHE A 5 -3.57 5.39 10.38
CA PHE A 5 -4.52 4.40 9.93
C PHE A 5 -4.94 3.55 11.13
N LYS A 6 -6.25 3.33 11.27
CA LYS A 6 -6.82 2.57 12.37
C LYS A 6 -7.68 1.46 11.80
N MET A 7 -7.63 0.29 12.43
CA MET A 7 -8.47 -0.85 12.10
C MET A 7 -8.90 -1.58 13.37
N GLU A 8 -10.06 -2.19 13.33
CA GLU A 8 -10.63 -3.00 14.40
C GLU A 8 -11.45 -4.12 13.78
N ASN A 9 -11.43 -5.29 14.40
CA ASN A 9 -12.08 -6.50 13.93
C ASN A 9 -11.73 -6.86 12.47
N PHE A 10 -10.47 -6.66 12.06
CA PHE A 10 -10.02 -6.93 10.71
C PHE A 10 -9.03 -8.10 10.65
N ARG A 11 -9.44 -9.21 10.02
CA ARG A 11 -8.60 -10.41 9.81
C ARG A 11 -8.00 -10.96 11.12
N SER A 12 -6.72 -10.71 11.36
CA SER A 12 -6.01 -11.13 12.57
C SER A 12 -5.99 -10.07 13.68
N PHE A 13 -6.47 -8.87 13.39
CA PHE A 13 -6.56 -7.75 14.32
C PHE A 13 -7.98 -7.67 14.89
N LYS A 14 -8.17 -8.19 16.11
CA LYS A 14 -9.45 -8.14 16.80
C LYS A 14 -9.68 -6.78 17.44
N ASP A 15 -8.69 -6.33 18.20
CA ASP A 15 -8.76 -5.12 18.98
C ASP A 15 -8.43 -3.88 18.13
N GLU A 16 -8.86 -2.70 18.57
CA GLU A 16 -8.53 -1.43 17.94
C GLU A 16 -7.00 -1.27 17.82
N THR A 17 -6.55 -1.11 16.60
CA THR A 17 -5.13 -1.11 16.24
C THR A 17 -4.77 0.14 15.47
N PHE A 18 -3.68 0.82 15.87
CA PHE A 18 -3.21 2.06 15.29
C PHE A 18 -1.88 1.87 14.56
N PHE A 19 -1.85 2.29 13.31
CA PHE A 19 -0.64 2.52 12.54
C PHE A 19 -0.44 4.02 12.34
N THR A 20 0.75 4.55 12.68
CA THR A 20 1.01 5.99 12.59
C THR A 20 2.26 6.29 11.77
N MET A 21 2.16 7.35 10.94
CA MET A 21 3.28 7.98 10.25
C MET A 21 3.73 9.26 10.96
N LEU A 22 3.19 9.59 12.13
CA LEU A 22 3.64 10.73 12.92
C LEU A 22 4.94 10.39 13.63
N SER A 23 5.92 11.30 13.58
CA SER A 23 7.21 11.06 14.20
C SER A 23 7.15 11.19 15.71
N SER A 24 7.90 10.34 16.40
CA SER A 24 8.16 10.45 17.83
C SER A 24 9.07 11.67 18.16
N LYS A 25 9.31 11.92 19.44
CA LYS A 25 10.25 12.96 19.90
C LYS A 25 11.73 12.56 19.78
N GLN A 26 12.05 11.47 19.09
CA GLN A 26 13.41 11.03 18.87
C GLN A 26 14.23 12.09 18.15
N LYS A 27 15.48 12.29 18.58
CA LYS A 27 16.39 13.29 18.00
C LYS A 27 17.29 12.72 16.87
N THR A 28 17.60 11.43 16.91
CA THR A 28 18.42 10.75 15.89
C THR A 28 17.72 10.84 14.54
N HIS A 29 18.47 11.13 13.48
CA HIS A 29 17.94 11.32 12.11
C HIS A 29 16.72 12.26 12.04
N ASN A 30 16.81 13.38 12.77
CA ASN A 30 15.74 14.37 12.77
C ASN A 30 15.57 15.05 11.39
N ASP A 31 16.61 15.03 10.57
CA ASP A 31 16.65 15.44 9.17
C ASP A 31 15.74 14.61 8.27
N TYR A 32 15.45 13.34 8.60
CA TYR A 32 14.49 12.51 7.85
C TYR A 32 13.06 13.00 7.98
N VAL A 33 12.71 13.60 9.13
CA VAL A 33 11.33 13.98 9.42
C VAL A 33 10.85 15.12 8.53
N ILE A 34 9.67 14.96 7.96
CA ILE A 34 8.98 15.99 7.18
C ILE A 34 8.23 16.90 8.15
N ASP A 35 8.65 18.15 8.25
CA ASP A 35 7.95 19.19 8.99
C ASP A 35 6.96 19.89 8.07
N LYS A 36 5.68 19.89 8.40
CA LYS A 36 4.61 20.51 7.62
C LYS A 36 3.63 21.25 8.52
N SER A 37 3.17 22.41 8.07
CA SER A 37 2.08 23.13 8.72
C SER A 37 0.83 23.06 7.87
N VAL A 38 -0.28 22.56 8.45
CA VAL A 38 -1.58 22.44 7.81
C VAL A 38 -2.64 23.00 8.73
N ASN A 39 -3.41 23.96 8.28
CA ASN A 39 -4.47 24.58 9.07
C ASN A 39 -4.04 24.92 10.51
N CYS A 40 -2.92 25.65 10.66
CA CYS A 40 -2.31 26.03 11.94
C CYS A 40 -1.73 24.85 12.78
N ASN A 41 -1.89 23.62 12.37
CA ASN A 41 -1.30 22.45 13.02
C ASN A 41 0.12 22.21 12.50
N LYS A 42 1.08 22.06 13.41
CA LYS A 42 2.44 21.64 13.06
C LYS A 42 2.51 20.13 13.08
N LEU A 43 2.73 19.52 11.92
CA LEU A 43 2.85 18.10 11.76
C LEU A 43 4.31 17.72 11.55
N ARG A 44 4.73 16.66 12.22
CA ARG A 44 6.02 16.02 12.02
C ARG A 44 5.77 14.59 11.54
N VAL A 45 6.06 14.31 10.29
CA VAL A 45 5.62 13.10 9.61
C VAL A 45 6.82 12.31 9.10
N LEU A 46 6.75 10.99 9.18
CA LEU A 46 7.77 10.09 8.67
C LEU A 46 7.64 9.95 7.15
N PRO A 47 8.75 10.02 6.40
CA PRO A 47 8.74 9.78 4.95
C PRO A 47 8.58 8.29 4.64
N MET A 48 8.86 7.40 5.59
CA MET A 48 8.71 5.98 5.40
C MET A 48 8.54 5.22 6.72
N THR A 49 7.98 4.01 6.61
CA THR A 49 7.86 3.05 7.72
C THR A 49 8.04 1.63 7.19
N VAL A 50 8.78 0.83 7.93
CA VAL A 50 9.02 -0.59 7.63
C VAL A 50 8.30 -1.44 8.67
N ILE A 51 7.51 -2.42 8.21
CA ILE A 51 6.73 -3.31 9.07
C ILE A 51 7.42 -4.68 9.16
N TYR A 52 7.81 -5.05 10.36
CA TYR A 52 8.47 -6.32 10.69
C TYR A 52 7.55 -7.27 11.43
N GLY A 53 7.85 -8.55 11.34
CA GLY A 53 7.18 -9.59 12.12
C GLY A 53 7.36 -10.97 11.50
N ALA A 54 7.03 -12.01 12.27
CA ALA A 54 7.05 -13.39 11.81
C ALA A 54 6.08 -13.64 10.65
N ASN A 55 6.23 -14.79 9.96
CA ASN A 55 5.24 -15.21 8.96
C ASN A 55 3.88 -15.39 9.61
N ALA A 56 2.83 -15.01 8.90
CA ALA A 56 1.44 -15.09 9.34
C ALA A 56 1.10 -14.29 10.63
N CYS A 57 1.95 -13.33 11.06
CA CYS A 57 1.65 -12.46 12.21
C CYS A 57 0.63 -11.36 11.90
N GLY A 58 0.38 -11.04 10.61
CA GLY A 58 -0.61 -10.04 10.22
C GLY A 58 -0.07 -8.83 9.44
N LYS A 59 1.22 -8.79 9.07
CA LYS A 59 1.80 -7.67 8.29
C LYS A 59 1.03 -7.35 7.02
N SER A 60 0.78 -8.36 6.19
CA SER A 60 0.01 -8.21 4.94
C SER A 60 -1.45 -7.80 5.19
N ASN A 61 -2.01 -8.10 6.38
CA ASN A 61 -3.36 -7.67 6.72
C ASN A 61 -3.45 -6.15 6.92
N ILE A 62 -2.38 -5.47 7.36
CA ILE A 62 -2.33 -4.00 7.46
C ILE A 62 -2.39 -3.39 6.05
N VAL A 63 -1.57 -3.91 5.13
CA VAL A 63 -1.56 -3.46 3.73
C VAL A 63 -2.91 -3.73 3.07
N LEU A 64 -3.48 -4.91 3.30
CA LEU A 64 -4.80 -5.29 2.78
C LEU A 64 -5.92 -4.37 3.30
N ALA A 65 -5.90 -4.00 4.59
CA ALA A 65 -6.89 -3.08 5.15
C ALA A 65 -6.85 -1.71 4.45
N MET A 66 -5.64 -1.21 4.17
CA MET A 66 -5.44 0.03 3.42
C MET A 66 -5.93 -0.09 1.97
N ASP A 67 -5.67 -1.23 1.31
CA ASP A 67 -6.12 -1.50 -0.06
C ASP A 67 -7.65 -1.57 -0.15
N ILE A 68 -8.28 -2.29 0.78
CA ILE A 68 -9.73 -2.43 0.84
C ILE A 68 -10.40 -1.07 1.05
N LEU A 69 -9.94 -0.27 2.03
CA LEU A 69 -10.48 1.07 2.24
C LEU A 69 -10.34 1.94 0.98
N LYS A 70 -9.17 1.92 0.35
CA LYS A 70 -8.96 2.63 -0.93
C LYS A 70 -9.95 2.19 -2.00
N LYS A 71 -10.11 0.88 -2.21
CA LYS A 71 -11.03 0.33 -3.22
C LYS A 71 -12.48 0.74 -2.94
N MET A 72 -12.91 0.65 -1.68
CA MET A 72 -14.24 1.09 -1.27
C MET A 72 -14.49 2.56 -1.61
N VAL A 73 -13.58 3.45 -1.23
CA VAL A 73 -13.70 4.89 -1.49
C VAL A 73 -13.68 5.19 -2.99
N MET A 74 -12.74 4.62 -3.74
CA MET A 74 -12.60 4.87 -5.18
C MET A 74 -13.78 4.32 -6.01
N LYS A 75 -14.43 3.26 -5.55
CA LYS A 75 -15.63 2.69 -6.20
C LYS A 75 -16.93 3.25 -5.67
N GLY A 76 -16.91 3.89 -4.51
CA GLY A 76 -18.09 4.43 -3.82
C GLY A 76 -19.06 3.38 -3.31
N THR A 77 -18.63 2.12 -3.19
CA THR A 77 -19.48 1.01 -2.77
C THR A 77 -18.67 -0.15 -2.19
N LEU A 78 -19.30 -0.90 -1.29
CA LEU A 78 -18.78 -2.18 -0.82
C LEU A 78 -18.99 -3.30 -1.85
N ASN A 79 -20.01 -3.18 -2.70
CA ASN A 79 -20.37 -4.20 -3.68
C ASN A 79 -19.63 -3.94 -5.01
N CYS A 80 -18.38 -4.35 -5.07
CA CYS A 80 -17.58 -4.27 -6.29
C CYS A 80 -16.79 -5.58 -6.51
N LYS A 81 -16.48 -5.88 -7.77
CA LYS A 81 -15.77 -7.12 -8.16
C LYS A 81 -14.44 -7.29 -7.44
N GLU A 82 -13.74 -6.20 -7.18
CA GLU A 82 -12.43 -6.17 -6.52
C GLU A 82 -12.51 -6.61 -5.05
N LEU A 83 -13.69 -6.55 -4.42
CA LEU A 83 -13.91 -6.98 -3.03
C LEU A 83 -14.63 -8.33 -2.93
N GLU A 84 -15.19 -8.83 -4.03
CA GLU A 84 -15.99 -10.07 -4.03
C GLU A 84 -15.22 -11.29 -3.52
N SER A 85 -13.92 -11.38 -3.84
CA SER A 85 -13.04 -12.46 -3.37
C SER A 85 -12.76 -12.44 -1.86
N TYR A 86 -13.04 -11.34 -1.20
CA TYR A 86 -12.83 -11.17 0.26
C TYR A 86 -14.12 -11.29 1.08
N LYS A 87 -15.27 -11.46 0.44
CA LYS A 87 -16.58 -11.54 1.09
C LYS A 87 -16.57 -12.59 2.21
N SER A 88 -17.09 -12.22 3.38
CA SER A 88 -17.10 -13.02 4.61
C SER A 88 -15.72 -13.43 5.14
N MET A 89 -14.66 -12.72 4.74
CA MET A 89 -13.28 -13.02 5.14
C MET A 89 -12.52 -11.82 5.73
N LEU A 90 -13.19 -10.69 5.95
CA LEU A 90 -12.54 -9.48 6.43
C LEU A 90 -12.55 -9.37 7.95
N SER A 91 -13.62 -9.84 8.62
CA SER A 91 -13.72 -9.82 10.08
C SER A 91 -12.83 -10.88 10.75
N PHE A 92 -12.62 -10.74 12.06
CA PHE A 92 -11.87 -11.70 12.86
C PHE A 92 -12.68 -12.98 13.07
N ILE A 93 -12.24 -14.09 12.51
CA ILE A 93 -13.02 -15.35 12.38
C ILE A 93 -12.84 -16.36 13.54
N ARG A 94 -12.10 -16.02 14.61
CA ARG A 94 -11.72 -17.01 15.62
C ARG A 94 -12.64 -17.05 16.83
N ASP A 95 -13.56 -16.10 16.92
CA ASP A 95 -14.57 -16.03 17.98
C ASP A 95 -15.86 -15.33 17.48
N THR A 96 -16.75 -14.96 18.40
CA THR A 96 -17.99 -14.28 18.07
C THR A 96 -17.84 -12.91 17.44
N SER A 97 -16.63 -12.30 17.49
CA SER A 97 -16.31 -11.04 16.80
C SER A 97 -16.42 -11.15 15.27
N TRP A 98 -16.54 -12.37 14.74
CA TRP A 98 -16.85 -12.58 13.33
C TRP A 98 -18.14 -11.90 12.90
N TYR A 99 -19.12 -11.78 13.81
CA TYR A 99 -20.41 -11.14 13.57
C TYR A 99 -20.37 -9.62 13.82
N ASP A 100 -19.33 -9.11 14.44
CA ASP A 100 -19.18 -7.68 14.72
C ASP A 100 -18.72 -6.93 13.45
N PRO A 101 -19.05 -5.63 13.31
CA PRO A 101 -18.59 -4.84 12.18
C PRO A 101 -17.08 -4.70 12.14
N VAL A 102 -16.54 -4.69 10.94
CA VAL A 102 -15.16 -4.24 10.67
C VAL A 102 -15.11 -2.73 10.71
N SER A 103 -14.14 -2.15 11.41
CA SER A 103 -13.91 -0.71 11.46
C SER A 103 -12.58 -0.35 10.80
N LEU A 104 -12.60 0.60 9.86
CA LEU A 104 -11.41 1.16 9.22
C LEU A 104 -11.50 2.69 9.27
N GLU A 105 -10.43 3.34 9.73
CA GLU A 105 -10.33 4.80 9.75
C GLU A 105 -8.96 5.23 9.20
N ILE A 106 -8.94 6.30 8.41
CA ILE A 106 -7.74 6.90 7.86
C ILE A 106 -7.70 8.39 8.16
N THR A 107 -6.54 8.87 8.63
CA THR A 107 -6.28 10.30 8.80
C THR A 107 -5.14 10.71 7.89
N PHE A 108 -5.37 11.71 7.07
CA PHE A 108 -4.38 12.21 6.12
C PHE A 108 -4.42 13.72 5.98
N SER A 109 -3.34 14.29 5.48
CA SER A 109 -3.26 15.73 5.17
C SER A 109 -3.06 15.97 3.69
N THR A 110 -3.75 16.96 3.16
CA THR A 110 -3.50 17.60 1.86
C THR A 110 -2.59 18.82 2.05
N GLN A 111 -2.57 19.75 1.10
CA GLN A 111 -1.82 21.00 1.29
C GLN A 111 -2.45 21.89 2.36
N ASN A 112 -3.79 21.94 2.42
CA ASN A 112 -4.52 22.93 3.22
C ASN A 112 -5.35 22.32 4.36
N ASN A 113 -5.70 21.02 4.27
CA ASN A 113 -6.66 20.40 5.15
C ASN A 113 -6.14 19.08 5.73
N ILE A 114 -6.66 18.75 6.90
CA ILE A 114 -6.52 17.43 7.53
C ILE A 114 -7.88 16.74 7.44
N TYR A 115 -7.89 15.53 6.92
CA TYR A 115 -9.07 14.69 6.77
C TYR A 115 -8.98 13.49 7.71
N ARG A 116 -10.10 13.15 8.35
CA ARG A 116 -10.27 11.90 9.08
C ARG A 116 -11.55 11.25 8.56
N TYR A 117 -11.39 10.10 7.92
CA TYR A 117 -12.47 9.36 7.30
C TYR A 117 -12.54 7.95 7.88
N GLY A 118 -13.70 7.56 8.36
CA GLY A 118 -13.94 6.27 8.98
C GLY A 118 -15.19 5.59 8.44
N ILE A 119 -15.11 4.27 8.36
CA ILE A 119 -16.25 3.40 8.03
C ILE A 119 -16.32 2.21 8.99
N LYS A 120 -17.55 1.80 9.32
CA LYS A 120 -17.83 0.50 9.90
C LYS A 120 -18.78 -0.25 8.98
N PHE A 121 -18.51 -1.51 8.74
CA PHE A 121 -19.31 -2.33 7.84
C PHE A 121 -19.30 -3.79 8.27
N THR A 122 -20.38 -4.51 7.94
CA THR A 122 -20.45 -5.96 8.05
C THR A 122 -20.15 -6.58 6.69
N ASP A 123 -19.42 -7.71 6.68
CA ASP A 123 -19.04 -8.46 5.48
C ASP A 123 -19.66 -9.87 5.43
N ILE A 124 -20.52 -10.21 6.39
CA ILE A 124 -21.23 -11.49 6.46
C ILE A 124 -22.52 -11.39 5.65
N ASP A 125 -22.80 -12.42 4.86
CA ASP A 125 -23.98 -12.55 3.97
C ASP A 125 -24.10 -11.45 2.93
N VAL A 126 -24.23 -10.19 3.35
CA VAL A 126 -24.33 -9.00 2.49
C VAL A 126 -23.49 -7.88 3.10
N TYR A 127 -22.66 -7.26 2.28
CA TYR A 127 -21.97 -6.03 2.68
C TYR A 127 -22.98 -4.94 3.05
N LYS A 128 -22.86 -4.42 4.26
CA LYS A 128 -23.68 -3.31 4.76
C LYS A 128 -22.79 -2.32 5.49
N ILE A 129 -22.94 -1.04 5.18
CA ILE A 129 -22.30 0.03 5.94
C ILE A 129 -23.13 0.28 7.19
N GLU A 130 -22.51 0.15 8.36
CA GLU A 130 -23.10 0.45 9.66
C GLU A 130 -22.89 1.90 10.05
N GLU A 131 -21.65 2.41 9.86
CA GLU A 131 -21.32 3.79 10.13
C GLU A 131 -20.40 4.34 9.04
N GLU A 132 -20.54 5.61 8.71
CA GLU A 132 -19.61 6.35 7.85
C GLU A 132 -19.45 7.76 8.38
N VAL A 133 -18.21 8.25 8.50
CA VAL A 133 -17.93 9.57 9.08
C VAL A 133 -16.81 10.28 8.35
N LEU A 134 -16.99 11.57 8.11
CA LEU A 134 -15.94 12.45 7.57
C LEU A 134 -15.78 13.69 8.42
N TYR A 135 -14.55 13.92 8.88
CA TYR A 135 -14.11 15.17 9.49
C TYR A 135 -13.11 15.87 8.57
N VAL A 136 -13.20 17.19 8.51
CA VAL A 136 -12.21 18.06 7.88
C VAL A 136 -11.78 19.12 8.88
N ASN A 137 -10.49 19.18 9.19
CA ASN A 137 -9.90 20.07 10.19
C ASN A 137 -10.64 19.99 11.55
N ASP A 138 -10.92 18.76 12.01
CA ASP A 138 -11.68 18.44 13.23
C ASP A 138 -13.17 18.83 13.20
N ASP A 139 -13.68 19.39 12.12
CA ASP A 139 -15.11 19.63 11.95
C ASP A 139 -15.80 18.45 11.28
N LEU A 140 -16.88 17.98 11.91
CA LEU A 140 -17.73 16.94 11.35
C LEU A 140 -18.42 17.47 10.09
N PHE A 141 -18.12 16.90 8.94
CA PHE A 141 -18.78 17.20 7.67
C PHE A 141 -20.08 16.42 7.56
N PHE A 142 -20.02 15.12 7.77
CA PHE A 142 -21.19 14.27 7.88
C PHE A 142 -20.89 13.04 8.73
N SER A 143 -21.93 12.45 9.27
CA SER A 143 -21.95 11.09 9.79
C SER A 143 -23.16 10.35 9.28
N ARG A 144 -23.03 9.04 9.14
CA ARG A 144 -24.11 8.10 8.84
C ARG A 144 -24.13 7.06 9.94
N ASP A 145 -25.31 6.73 10.44
CA ASP A 145 -25.53 5.73 11.48
C ASP A 145 -26.00 4.37 10.91
N ASP A 146 -26.16 3.39 11.77
CA ASP A 146 -26.60 2.02 11.46
C ASP A 146 -28.05 1.93 10.93
N GLU A 147 -28.88 2.94 11.22
CA GLU A 147 -30.21 3.10 10.64
C GLU A 147 -30.17 3.71 9.24
N ASN A 148 -28.97 3.94 8.70
CA ASN A 148 -28.74 4.55 7.38
C ASN A 148 -29.16 6.03 7.29
N GLN A 149 -29.14 6.75 8.44
CA GLN A 149 -29.46 8.17 8.49
C GLN A 149 -28.19 9.01 8.43
N ILE A 150 -28.18 9.98 7.52
CA ILE A 150 -27.11 10.95 7.34
C ILE A 150 -27.39 12.17 8.21
N TYR A 151 -26.43 12.57 9.01
CA TYR A 151 -26.43 13.79 9.79
C TYR A 151 -25.37 14.77 9.28
N VAL A 152 -25.79 16.04 9.10
CA VAL A 152 -24.94 17.18 8.76
C VAL A 152 -25.41 18.40 9.54
N ASP A 153 -24.55 19.01 10.32
CA ASP A 153 -24.86 20.31 10.97
C ASP A 153 -24.65 21.47 9.99
N VAL A 154 -25.65 21.67 9.11
CA VAL A 154 -25.62 22.69 8.06
C VAL A 154 -25.36 24.08 8.64
N LYS A 155 -25.99 24.44 9.77
CA LYS A 155 -25.84 25.77 10.39
C LYS A 155 -24.42 26.04 10.86
N LYS A 156 -23.79 25.05 11.51
CA LYS A 156 -22.40 25.13 11.96
C LYS A 156 -21.44 25.25 10.77
N LEU A 157 -21.66 24.44 9.74
CA LEU A 157 -20.79 24.39 8.55
C LEU A 157 -20.89 25.63 7.68
N VAL A 158 -22.09 26.24 7.57
CA VAL A 158 -22.28 27.55 6.94
C VAL A 158 -21.56 28.64 7.72
N LYS A 159 -21.67 28.64 9.07
CA LYS A 159 -20.97 29.62 9.92
C LYS A 159 -19.44 29.53 9.76
N LYS A 160 -18.91 28.34 9.50
CA LYS A 160 -17.47 28.10 9.30
C LYS A 160 -17.03 28.28 7.83
N GLY A 161 -17.94 28.53 6.90
CA GLY A 161 -17.64 28.75 5.49
C GLY A 161 -17.37 27.48 4.67
N TYR A 162 -17.77 26.33 5.18
CA TYR A 162 -17.66 25.04 4.45
C TYR A 162 -18.83 24.83 3.47
N ILE A 163 -19.99 25.39 3.79
CA ILE A 163 -21.18 25.42 2.96
C ILE A 163 -21.52 26.89 2.66
N ASN A 164 -21.92 27.18 1.43
CA ASN A 164 -22.34 28.52 1.06
C ASN A 164 -23.69 28.84 1.76
N LYS A 165 -23.82 30.07 2.26
CA LYS A 165 -25.02 30.49 2.98
C LYS A 165 -26.28 30.40 2.12
N ASP A 166 -26.17 30.70 0.83
CA ASP A 166 -27.30 30.66 -0.09
C ASP A 166 -27.76 29.22 -0.41
N ASP A 167 -26.94 28.22 -0.13
CA ASP A 167 -27.22 26.80 -0.36
C ASP A 167 -27.76 26.07 0.89
N ALA A 168 -27.98 26.76 2.01
CA ALA A 168 -28.39 26.12 3.26
C ALA A 168 -29.72 25.34 3.15
N ASP A 169 -30.77 25.96 2.56
CA ASP A 169 -32.07 25.33 2.36
C ASP A 169 -32.02 24.19 1.36
N PHE A 170 -31.17 24.30 0.34
CA PHE A 170 -30.91 23.21 -0.61
C PHE A 170 -30.25 22.04 0.09
N SER A 171 -29.28 22.31 0.96
CA SER A 171 -28.54 21.32 1.71
C SER A 171 -29.47 20.49 2.62
N GLU A 172 -30.35 21.12 3.38
CA GLU A 172 -31.34 20.41 4.23
C GLU A 172 -32.27 19.50 3.42
N ARG A 173 -32.76 19.99 2.26
CA ARG A 173 -33.61 19.18 1.36
C ARG A 173 -32.86 18.00 0.74
N LEU A 174 -31.59 18.18 0.37
CA LEU A 174 -30.76 17.13 -0.21
C LEU A 174 -30.50 16.03 0.83
N ILE A 175 -30.15 16.40 2.07
CA ILE A 175 -29.95 15.43 3.17
C ILE A 175 -31.21 14.60 3.40
N HIS A 176 -32.38 15.27 3.49
CA HIS A 176 -33.66 14.58 3.64
C HIS A 176 -33.93 13.58 2.48
N LYS A 177 -33.61 13.96 1.25
CA LYS A 177 -33.77 13.07 0.08
C LYS A 177 -32.78 11.90 0.12
N LEU A 178 -31.53 12.15 0.50
CA LEU A 178 -30.53 11.09 0.63
C LEU A 178 -30.94 10.05 1.68
N ASN A 179 -31.44 10.48 2.83
CA ASN A 179 -31.94 9.58 3.88
C ASN A 179 -33.06 8.64 3.42
N GLN A 180 -33.82 9.05 2.40
CA GLN A 180 -34.88 8.21 1.82
C GLN A 180 -34.39 7.24 0.74
N THR A 181 -33.27 7.53 0.09
CA THR A 181 -32.85 6.84 -1.15
C THR A 181 -31.46 6.19 -1.07
N LEU A 182 -30.73 6.39 0.03
CA LEU A 182 -29.37 5.88 0.15
C LEU A 182 -29.37 4.35 0.27
N ASP A 183 -28.61 3.72 -0.63
CA ASP A 183 -28.33 2.29 -0.59
C ASP A 183 -27.37 1.95 0.56
N LYS A 184 -27.66 0.89 1.31
CA LYS A 184 -26.86 0.43 2.43
C LYS A 184 -25.43 -0.02 2.04
N GLN A 185 -25.19 -0.30 0.77
CA GLN A 185 -23.89 -0.70 0.25
C GLN A 185 -23.07 0.44 -0.35
N LYS A 186 -23.70 1.63 -0.56
CA LYS A 186 -23.03 2.79 -1.16
C LYS A 186 -22.45 3.73 -0.10
N LEU A 187 -21.27 4.23 -0.37
CA LEU A 187 -20.61 5.25 0.46
C LEU A 187 -21.25 6.62 0.23
N VAL A 188 -21.48 7.33 1.31
CA VAL A 188 -21.98 8.72 1.31
C VAL A 188 -20.94 9.65 0.70
N VAL A 189 -19.65 9.47 1.05
CA VAL A 189 -18.54 10.30 0.57
C VAL A 189 -18.40 10.34 -0.95
N ALA A 190 -18.73 9.24 -1.63
CA ALA A 190 -18.69 9.14 -3.10
C ALA A 190 -19.99 9.56 -3.78
N GLY A 191 -21.01 9.93 -3.03
CA GLY A 191 -22.33 10.27 -3.51
C GLY A 191 -22.60 11.76 -3.62
N ALA A 192 -23.88 12.10 -3.72
CA ALA A 192 -24.35 13.47 -3.89
C ALA A 192 -24.10 14.40 -2.69
N ILE A 193 -23.65 13.86 -1.54
CA ILE A 193 -23.29 14.64 -0.35
C ILE A 193 -22.19 15.69 -0.68
N SER A 194 -21.31 15.38 -1.62
CA SER A 194 -20.26 16.30 -2.08
C SER A 194 -20.79 17.61 -2.62
N ASN A 195 -22.02 17.60 -3.14
CA ASN A 195 -22.69 18.80 -3.68
C ASN A 195 -23.14 19.81 -2.61
N LEU A 196 -23.12 19.42 -1.32
CA LEU A 196 -23.42 20.32 -0.21
C LEU A 196 -22.27 21.28 0.11
N PHE A 197 -21.05 20.89 -0.23
CA PHE A 197 -19.83 21.55 0.18
C PHE A 197 -19.14 22.26 -0.97
N ASP A 198 -18.24 23.17 -0.67
CA ASP A 198 -17.31 23.69 -1.68
C ASP A 198 -16.54 22.52 -2.29
N LYS A 199 -16.57 22.41 -3.61
CA LYS A 199 -16.00 21.29 -4.39
C LYS A 199 -14.55 20.98 -4.04
N LYS A 200 -13.77 21.99 -3.66
CA LYS A 200 -12.34 21.85 -3.32
C LYS A 200 -12.09 20.79 -2.23
N TYR A 201 -13.01 20.63 -1.26
CA TYR A 201 -12.79 19.67 -0.16
C TYR A 201 -12.90 18.22 -0.64
N PHE A 202 -13.86 17.92 -1.53
CA PHE A 202 -14.00 16.57 -2.10
C PHE A 202 -13.03 16.31 -3.24
N GLU A 203 -12.65 17.32 -4.01
CA GLU A 203 -11.58 17.22 -5.00
C GLU A 203 -10.25 16.90 -4.34
N ASP A 204 -9.88 17.61 -3.25
CA ASP A 204 -8.68 17.32 -2.45
C ASP A 204 -8.71 15.91 -1.83
N PHE A 205 -9.87 15.50 -1.31
CA PHE A 205 -10.08 14.15 -0.75
C PHE A 205 -9.86 13.07 -1.81
N ASN A 206 -10.54 13.18 -2.96
CA ASN A 206 -10.44 12.21 -4.05
C ASN A 206 -9.04 12.15 -4.64
N LEU A 207 -8.42 13.32 -4.90
CA LEU A 207 -7.04 13.40 -5.40
C LEU A 207 -6.04 12.74 -4.46
N TRP A 208 -6.27 12.83 -3.14
CA TRP A 208 -5.40 12.14 -2.18
C TRP A 208 -5.52 10.62 -2.32
N PHE A 209 -6.75 10.06 -2.44
CA PHE A 209 -6.96 8.63 -2.64
C PHE A 209 -6.43 8.13 -4.00
N GLU A 210 -6.47 8.95 -5.04
CA GLU A 210 -5.81 8.64 -6.33
C GLU A 210 -4.30 8.48 -6.19
N LYS A 211 -3.65 9.32 -5.35
CA LYS A 211 -2.22 9.29 -5.06
C LYS A 211 -1.83 8.34 -3.93
N PHE A 212 -2.77 7.67 -3.31
CA PHE A 212 -2.57 6.63 -2.31
C PHE A 212 -2.45 5.28 -3.00
N ASN A 213 -1.23 4.86 -3.32
CA ASN A 213 -0.94 3.64 -4.07
C ASN A 213 -0.70 2.47 -3.12
N VAL A 214 -1.57 1.46 -3.16
CA VAL A 214 -1.41 0.21 -2.42
C VAL A 214 -1.19 -0.93 -3.40
N ILE A 215 -0.12 -1.69 -3.20
CA ILE A 215 0.34 -2.76 -4.08
C ILE A 215 0.52 -4.02 -3.22
N MET A 216 -0.44 -4.95 -3.34
CA MET A 216 -0.41 -6.22 -2.59
C MET A 216 0.59 -7.23 -3.16
N ASN A 217 0.82 -7.19 -4.47
CA ASN A 217 1.79 -8.03 -5.13
C ASN A 217 2.33 -7.29 -6.37
N ALA A 218 3.60 -6.94 -6.34
CA ALA A 218 4.20 -6.24 -7.47
C ALA A 218 4.26 -7.11 -8.75
N ASN A 219 4.20 -8.44 -8.61
CA ASN A 219 4.14 -9.34 -9.77
C ASN A 219 2.80 -9.27 -10.50
N ASP A 220 1.72 -8.84 -9.82
CA ASP A 220 0.39 -8.67 -10.44
C ASP A 220 0.22 -7.27 -11.07
N MET A 221 1.27 -6.44 -11.02
CA MET A 221 1.24 -5.12 -11.66
C MET A 221 1.43 -5.27 -13.17
N ASN A 222 0.35 -5.05 -13.91
CA ASN A 222 0.36 -4.96 -15.35
C ASN A 222 0.35 -3.51 -15.79
N PHE A 223 1.27 -3.14 -16.68
CA PHE A 223 1.23 -1.84 -17.36
C PHE A 223 0.07 -1.84 -18.34
N ARG A 224 -0.71 -0.76 -18.36
CA ARG A 224 -1.88 -0.62 -19.26
C ARG A 224 -1.59 0.39 -20.37
N GLN A 225 -2.31 0.30 -21.47
CA GLN A 225 -2.16 1.25 -22.59
C GLN A 225 -2.40 2.72 -22.20
N LYS A 226 -3.24 2.99 -21.17
CA LYS A 226 -3.39 4.35 -20.61
C LYS A 226 -2.08 4.89 -20.05
N ASP A 227 -1.21 4.02 -19.56
CA ASP A 227 0.08 4.37 -18.96
C ASP A 227 1.07 4.78 -20.07
N LEU A 228 0.85 4.35 -21.34
CA LEU A 228 1.65 4.77 -22.49
C LEU A 228 1.65 6.30 -22.68
N LYS A 229 0.53 6.96 -22.44
CA LYS A 229 0.45 8.42 -22.57
C LYS A 229 1.22 9.11 -21.46
N THR A 230 1.18 8.56 -20.26
CA THR A 230 1.79 9.13 -19.06
C THR A 230 3.29 8.84 -19.02
N ILE A 231 3.70 7.59 -19.32
CA ILE A 231 5.09 7.14 -19.24
C ILE A 231 5.88 7.49 -20.50
N PHE A 232 5.27 7.36 -21.68
CA PHE A 232 5.98 7.44 -22.97
C PHE A 232 5.59 8.64 -23.84
N ASN A 233 4.54 9.37 -23.44
CA ASN A 233 3.99 10.49 -24.23
C ASN A 233 3.72 10.15 -25.71
N LYS A 234 3.30 8.92 -25.99
CA LYS A 234 3.07 8.38 -27.34
C LYS A 234 1.71 7.69 -27.45
N LYS A 235 1.20 7.62 -28.68
CA LYS A 235 0.01 6.82 -29.02
C LYS A 235 0.47 5.51 -29.70
N PRO A 236 -0.24 4.37 -29.49
CA PRO A 236 0.05 3.13 -30.18
C PRO A 236 -0.06 3.30 -31.72
N ASP A 237 0.88 2.72 -32.46
CA ASP A 237 0.86 2.63 -33.92
C ASP A 237 0.19 1.30 -34.35
N LYS A 238 -0.36 1.24 -35.55
CA LYS A 238 -0.91 0.01 -36.14
C LYS A 238 0.15 -1.05 -36.50
N ASP A 239 1.42 -0.65 -36.61
CA ASP A 239 2.54 -1.56 -36.83
C ASP A 239 3.11 -2.02 -35.48
N ILE A 240 2.92 -3.30 -35.16
CA ILE A 240 3.37 -3.94 -33.89
C ILE A 240 4.87 -3.68 -33.62
N ARG A 241 5.70 -3.62 -34.67
CA ARG A 241 7.15 -3.34 -34.55
C ARG A 241 7.44 -1.92 -34.05
N ARG A 242 6.50 -0.99 -34.20
CA ARG A 242 6.58 0.40 -33.74
C ARG A 242 5.93 0.60 -32.36
N ASN A 243 5.30 -0.43 -31.84
CA ASN A 243 4.63 -0.41 -30.54
C ASN A 243 5.54 -0.84 -29.38
N ILE A 244 6.86 -0.87 -29.61
CA ILE A 244 7.82 -1.10 -28.52
C ILE A 244 8.28 0.27 -28.01
N PHE A 245 8.06 0.46 -26.72
CA PHE A 245 8.36 1.71 -26.03
C PHE A 245 9.48 1.48 -25.02
N GLU A 246 10.57 2.23 -25.15
CA GLU A 246 11.65 2.24 -24.15
C GLU A 246 11.39 3.38 -23.16
N SER A 247 11.33 3.08 -21.87
CA SER A 247 11.30 4.09 -20.83
C SER A 247 12.72 4.61 -20.57
N ALA A 248 12.91 5.92 -20.64
CA ALA A 248 14.20 6.55 -20.34
C ALA A 248 14.64 6.26 -18.91
N SER A 249 13.72 6.30 -17.95
CA SER A 249 13.98 6.01 -16.54
C SER A 249 14.40 4.56 -16.30
N VAL A 250 13.70 3.60 -16.94
CA VAL A 250 14.08 2.17 -16.87
C VAL A 250 15.48 1.98 -17.43
N LYS A 251 15.77 2.56 -18.59
CA LYS A 251 17.10 2.47 -19.21
C LYS A 251 18.20 3.04 -18.33
N GLU A 252 17.97 4.17 -17.70
CA GLU A 252 18.94 4.81 -16.79
C GLU A 252 19.21 3.96 -15.56
N VAL A 253 18.15 3.47 -14.91
CA VAL A 253 18.29 2.58 -13.74
C VAL A 253 18.96 1.28 -14.10
N MET A 254 18.63 0.66 -15.24
CA MET A 254 19.27 -0.57 -15.71
C MET A 254 20.77 -0.36 -15.97
N ASN A 255 21.17 0.79 -16.49
CA ASN A 255 22.59 1.12 -16.70
C ASN A 255 23.35 1.32 -15.39
N ILE A 256 22.75 2.00 -14.41
CA ILE A 256 23.37 2.29 -13.10
C ILE A 256 23.42 1.03 -12.22
N ALA A 257 22.38 0.23 -12.24
CA ALA A 257 22.27 -0.99 -11.44
C ALA A 257 23.04 -2.20 -12.00
N GLU A 258 23.89 -1.98 -13.02
CA GLU A 258 24.76 -3.00 -13.63
C GLU A 258 24.02 -4.24 -14.19
N PHE A 259 22.75 -4.10 -14.58
CA PHE A 259 21.98 -5.17 -15.21
C PHE A 259 22.42 -5.49 -16.66
N GLY A 260 23.58 -4.95 -17.08
CA GLY A 260 24.19 -5.21 -18.38
C GLY A 260 23.63 -4.36 -19.54
N ASN A 261 24.07 -4.65 -20.77
CA ASN A 261 23.65 -3.94 -22.00
C ASN A 261 22.25 -4.37 -22.51
N GLN A 262 21.40 -4.91 -21.66
CA GLN A 262 20.09 -5.39 -22.04
C GLN A 262 19.14 -4.19 -22.20
N LYS A 263 18.36 -4.20 -23.26
CA LYS A 263 17.32 -3.20 -23.49
C LYS A 263 15.98 -3.84 -23.16
N ILE A 264 15.27 -3.24 -22.22
CA ILE A 264 13.91 -3.63 -21.85
C ILE A 264 12.95 -2.57 -22.36
N GLY A 265 11.90 -3.02 -23.03
CA GLY A 265 10.83 -2.20 -23.56
C GLY A 265 9.47 -2.76 -23.18
N PHE A 266 8.45 -2.02 -23.53
CA PHE A 266 7.06 -2.39 -23.30
C PHE A 266 6.37 -2.47 -24.66
N MET A 267 5.70 -3.58 -24.94
CA MET A 267 4.99 -3.83 -26.19
C MET A 267 3.48 -3.76 -25.97
N ALA A 268 2.81 -2.94 -26.77
CA ALA A 268 1.36 -2.86 -26.78
C ALA A 268 0.79 -3.91 -27.75
N GLU A 269 -0.09 -4.75 -27.26
CA GLU A 269 -0.88 -5.65 -28.10
C GLU A 269 -2.16 -4.95 -28.55
N THR A 270 -2.58 -5.21 -29.83
CA THR A 270 -3.71 -4.49 -30.44
C THR A 270 -5.06 -4.82 -29.83
N ASP A 271 -5.19 -5.98 -29.21
CA ASP A 271 -6.46 -6.51 -28.69
C ASP A 271 -6.52 -6.53 -27.15
N ASN A 272 -5.48 -6.07 -26.49
CA ASN A 272 -5.38 -6.08 -25.04
C ASN A 272 -5.03 -4.70 -24.49
N ASP A 273 -5.66 -4.28 -23.39
CA ASP A 273 -5.35 -3.01 -22.74
C ASP A 273 -4.03 -3.06 -21.92
N GLU A 274 -3.40 -4.25 -21.88
CA GLU A 274 -2.18 -4.49 -21.12
C GLU A 274 -0.93 -4.36 -22.00
N LEU A 275 0.18 -3.96 -21.39
CA LEU A 275 1.49 -3.90 -22.03
C LEU A 275 2.33 -5.08 -21.57
N SER A 276 2.87 -5.83 -22.53
CA SER A 276 3.83 -6.90 -22.27
C SER A 276 5.25 -6.33 -22.15
N MET A 277 5.98 -6.73 -21.11
CA MET A 277 7.39 -6.38 -20.97
C MET A 277 8.24 -7.24 -21.89
N CYS A 278 9.10 -6.63 -22.71
CA CYS A 278 9.94 -7.35 -23.65
C CYS A 278 11.42 -6.97 -23.52
N SER A 279 12.28 -7.97 -23.62
CA SER A 279 13.73 -7.82 -23.66
C SER A 279 14.22 -7.85 -25.11
N MET A 280 15.09 -6.90 -25.46
CA MET A 280 15.61 -6.71 -26.79
C MET A 280 17.10 -7.06 -26.86
N TYR A 281 17.46 -8.02 -27.66
CA TYR A 281 18.83 -8.48 -27.87
C TYR A 281 19.30 -8.15 -29.27
N GLN A 282 20.56 -7.75 -29.40
CA GLN A 282 21.26 -7.69 -30.68
C GLN A 282 22.08 -8.97 -30.85
N VAL A 283 21.63 -9.86 -31.71
CA VAL A 283 22.30 -11.13 -32.00
C VAL A 283 23.26 -10.93 -33.15
N PRO A 284 24.58 -11.20 -33.01
CA PRO A 284 25.54 -11.11 -34.11
C PRO A 284 25.24 -12.18 -35.16
N LEU A 285 25.34 -11.81 -36.44
CA LEU A 285 25.24 -12.77 -37.55
C LEU A 285 26.40 -13.74 -37.50
N ARG A 286 26.16 -14.99 -37.94
CA ARG A 286 27.24 -15.99 -38.11
C ARG A 286 28.28 -15.43 -39.06
N LYS A 287 29.57 -15.67 -38.77
CA LYS A 287 30.73 -15.14 -39.51
C LYS A 287 30.78 -15.57 -41.00
N ASP A 288 30.02 -16.62 -41.35
CA ASP A 288 30.01 -17.23 -42.69
C ASP A 288 29.03 -16.58 -43.67
N GLU A 289 28.12 -15.69 -43.18
CA GLU A 289 27.05 -15.18 -44.03
C GLU A 289 27.34 -13.80 -44.68
N GLN A 290 28.20 -12.98 -44.17
CA GLN A 290 28.79 -11.80 -44.87
C GLN A 290 29.82 -11.08 -44.01
N PRO A 291 31.14 -11.11 -44.36
CA PRO A 291 32.20 -10.54 -43.53
C PRO A 291 32.25 -9.01 -43.46
N GLN A 292 31.45 -8.28 -44.21
CA GLN A 292 31.49 -6.83 -44.31
C GLN A 292 30.33 -6.06 -43.70
N LYS A 293 29.31 -6.73 -43.16
CA LYS A 293 28.18 -6.04 -42.52
C LYS A 293 28.02 -6.50 -41.07
N LYS A 294 28.32 -5.62 -40.12
CA LYS A 294 27.93 -5.75 -38.71
C LYS A 294 26.39 -5.59 -38.58
N TYR A 295 25.60 -6.52 -39.10
CA TYR A 295 24.17 -6.52 -38.85
C TYR A 295 23.91 -7.43 -37.65
N ALA A 296 23.38 -6.83 -36.59
CA ALA A 296 22.78 -7.54 -35.50
C ALA A 296 21.29 -7.75 -35.83
N ILE A 297 20.82 -8.97 -35.70
CA ILE A 297 19.36 -9.25 -35.72
C ILE A 297 18.84 -8.78 -34.37
N SER A 298 17.87 -7.89 -34.35
CA SER A 298 17.15 -7.55 -33.11
C SER A 298 16.16 -8.66 -32.80
N MET A 299 16.41 -9.38 -31.73
CA MET A 299 15.49 -10.40 -31.20
C MET A 299 14.69 -9.77 -30.05
N ILE A 300 13.39 -9.89 -30.10
CA ILE A 300 12.46 -9.41 -29.08
C ILE A 300 11.84 -10.65 -28.43
N VAL A 301 11.97 -10.75 -27.11
CA VAL A 301 11.50 -11.90 -26.34
C VAL A 301 10.75 -11.37 -25.13
N ASP A 302 9.75 -12.11 -24.68
CA ASP A 302 9.09 -11.82 -23.41
C ASP A 302 10.11 -11.78 -22.26
N SER A 303 10.10 -10.69 -21.51
CA SER A 303 11.05 -10.49 -20.41
C SER A 303 10.90 -11.56 -19.32
N GLU A 304 9.69 -12.09 -19.10
CA GLU A 304 9.46 -13.14 -18.09
C GLU A 304 10.22 -14.43 -18.39
N LEU A 305 10.57 -14.68 -19.65
CA LEU A 305 11.36 -15.83 -20.07
C LEU A 305 12.87 -15.62 -19.97
N MET A 306 13.33 -14.37 -20.01
CA MET A 306 14.75 -14.04 -20.16
C MET A 306 15.35 -13.37 -18.96
N GLU A 307 14.58 -12.57 -18.24
CA GLU A 307 15.07 -11.77 -17.11
C GLU A 307 14.91 -12.47 -15.76
N SER A 308 15.71 -12.07 -14.79
CA SER A 308 15.51 -12.52 -13.42
C SER A 308 14.22 -11.95 -12.83
N ARG A 309 13.60 -12.69 -11.91
CA ARG A 309 12.41 -12.20 -11.20
C ARG A 309 12.69 -10.87 -10.49
N GLY A 310 13.90 -10.69 -9.93
CA GLY A 310 14.30 -9.45 -9.28
C GLY A 310 14.36 -8.27 -10.26
N THR A 311 14.88 -8.49 -11.47
CA THR A 311 14.92 -7.47 -12.54
C THR A 311 13.51 -7.03 -12.92
N ILE A 312 12.61 -7.99 -13.17
CA ILE A 312 11.22 -7.72 -13.53
C ILE A 312 10.51 -6.97 -12.39
N HIS A 313 10.69 -7.43 -11.15
CA HIS A 313 10.11 -6.81 -9.96
C HIS A 313 10.55 -5.35 -9.79
N LEU A 314 11.86 -5.09 -9.93
CA LEU A 314 12.40 -3.72 -9.86
C LEU A 314 11.77 -2.82 -10.94
N ILE A 315 11.70 -3.29 -12.19
CA ILE A 315 11.16 -2.50 -13.30
C ILE A 315 9.67 -2.17 -13.07
N ARG A 316 8.90 -3.13 -12.57
CA ARG A 316 7.48 -2.91 -12.22
C ARG A 316 7.30 -1.86 -11.14
N LEU A 317 8.20 -1.81 -10.16
CA LEU A 317 8.16 -0.83 -9.07
C LEU A 317 8.69 0.55 -9.46
N LEU A 318 9.56 0.66 -10.48
CA LEU A 318 10.19 1.94 -10.82
C LEU A 318 9.19 3.04 -11.12
N GLN A 319 8.19 2.78 -11.96
CA GLN A 319 7.23 3.80 -12.34
C GLN A 319 6.40 4.31 -11.16
N PRO A 320 5.78 3.45 -10.31
CA PRO A 320 5.12 3.89 -9.08
C PRO A 320 6.02 4.71 -8.16
N PHE A 321 7.29 4.36 -8.01
CA PHE A 321 8.23 5.15 -7.20
C PHE A 321 8.51 6.53 -7.79
N ILE A 322 8.75 6.60 -9.10
CA ILE A 322 8.95 7.87 -9.80
C ILE A 322 7.72 8.76 -9.64
N ASP A 323 6.52 8.20 -9.88
CA ASP A 323 5.27 8.94 -9.81
C ASP A 323 5.02 9.55 -8.42
N VAL A 324 5.27 8.79 -7.34
CA VAL A 324 5.07 9.33 -5.98
C VAL A 324 6.16 10.33 -5.59
N LEU A 325 7.41 10.16 -6.06
CA LEU A 325 8.49 11.11 -5.81
C LEU A 325 8.27 12.42 -6.56
N ASP A 326 7.76 12.36 -7.79
CA ASP A 326 7.49 13.55 -8.63
C ASP A 326 6.23 14.31 -8.21
N ASN A 327 5.17 13.58 -7.84
CA ASN A 327 3.85 14.19 -7.61
C ASN A 327 3.47 14.27 -6.13
N GLY A 328 4.29 13.74 -5.24
CA GLY A 328 3.92 13.44 -3.86
C GLY A 328 2.88 12.31 -3.82
N GLY A 329 2.64 11.76 -2.65
CA GLY A 329 1.67 10.68 -2.46
C GLY A 329 2.18 9.65 -1.47
N VAL A 330 1.50 8.54 -1.41
CA VAL A 330 1.84 7.42 -0.52
C VAL A 330 1.90 6.15 -1.35
N ILE A 331 2.95 5.37 -1.17
CA ILE A 331 3.06 4.03 -1.72
C ILE A 331 3.18 3.01 -0.59
N VAL A 332 2.31 2.02 -0.61
CA VAL A 332 2.26 0.91 0.36
C VAL A 332 2.50 -0.38 -0.39
N LEU A 333 3.48 -1.16 0.04
CA LEU A 333 3.93 -2.37 -0.65
C LEU A 333 3.91 -3.58 0.29
N ASP A 334 3.26 -4.65 -0.12
CA ASP A 334 3.42 -5.96 0.52
C ASP A 334 4.67 -6.64 -0.04
N GLU A 335 5.56 -7.11 0.84
CA GLU A 335 6.79 -7.83 0.50
C GLU A 335 7.65 -7.11 -0.56
N MET A 336 7.94 -5.81 -0.36
CA MET A 336 8.71 -5.00 -1.32
C MET A 336 10.04 -5.62 -1.72
N ASP A 337 10.70 -6.30 -0.79
CA ASP A 337 12.02 -6.89 -0.96
C ASP A 337 12.00 -8.32 -1.54
N ALA A 338 10.82 -8.85 -1.85
CA ALA A 338 10.72 -10.16 -2.50
C ALA A 338 11.49 -10.15 -3.83
N SER A 339 12.47 -11.04 -3.94
CA SER A 339 13.35 -11.19 -5.11
C SER A 339 14.29 -10.00 -5.41
N LEU A 340 14.28 -8.92 -4.63
CA LEU A 340 15.23 -7.82 -4.79
C LEU A 340 16.52 -8.05 -3.99
N HIS A 341 17.65 -7.63 -4.56
CA HIS A 341 18.89 -7.57 -3.80
C HIS A 341 18.76 -6.53 -2.68
N PHE A 342 19.28 -6.82 -1.49
CA PHE A 342 19.12 -5.95 -0.32
C PHE A 342 19.65 -4.52 -0.55
N GLU A 343 20.72 -4.33 -1.33
CA GLU A 343 21.28 -3.01 -1.66
C GLU A 343 20.30 -2.11 -2.42
N ILE A 344 19.45 -2.69 -3.27
CA ILE A 344 18.37 -1.96 -3.98
C ILE A 344 17.37 -1.41 -2.96
N VAL A 345 16.97 -2.24 -2.01
CA VAL A 345 16.03 -1.84 -0.96
C VAL A 345 16.63 -0.77 -0.05
N VAL A 346 17.91 -0.92 0.34
CA VAL A 346 18.64 0.10 1.10
C VAL A 346 18.71 1.43 0.32
N SER A 347 18.94 1.38 -0.99
CA SER A 347 18.94 2.57 -1.84
C SER A 347 17.57 3.24 -1.89
N LEU A 348 16.47 2.47 -1.98
CA LEU A 348 15.11 3.00 -1.92
C LEU A 348 14.81 3.66 -0.57
N ILE A 349 15.20 3.02 0.54
CA ILE A 349 15.06 3.59 1.89
C ILE A 349 15.78 4.95 1.97
N ARG A 350 17.01 5.03 1.47
CA ARG A 350 17.79 6.28 1.44
C ARG A 350 17.14 7.35 0.58
N ILE A 351 16.56 7.00 -0.57
CA ILE A 351 15.86 7.94 -1.47
C ILE A 351 14.68 8.60 -0.74
N PHE A 352 13.82 7.83 -0.06
CA PHE A 352 12.67 8.39 0.65
C PHE A 352 13.07 9.23 1.86
N ASN A 353 14.15 8.87 2.56
CA ASN A 353 14.68 9.63 3.70
C ASN A 353 15.48 10.88 3.28
N ASN A 354 15.87 11.02 2.00
CA ASN A 354 16.67 12.14 1.51
C ASN A 354 15.78 13.27 0.98
N LYS A 355 15.77 14.41 1.67
CA LYS A 355 14.98 15.60 1.30
C LYS A 355 15.37 16.23 -0.03
N ASP A 356 16.62 16.05 -0.49
CA ASP A 356 17.08 16.58 -1.77
C ASP A 356 16.50 15.80 -2.95
N ILE A 357 16.16 14.53 -2.73
CA ILE A 357 15.52 13.65 -3.71
C ILE A 357 14.00 13.67 -3.52
N ASN A 358 13.51 13.42 -2.30
CA ASN A 358 12.10 13.39 -1.95
C ASN A 358 11.52 14.80 -1.68
N LYS A 359 11.57 15.67 -2.67
CA LYS A 359 11.16 17.08 -2.56
C LYS A 359 9.66 17.26 -2.38
N ASN A 360 8.86 16.33 -2.88
CA ASN A 360 7.39 16.40 -2.83
C ASN A 360 6.79 15.63 -1.64
N ASN A 361 7.64 15.23 -0.67
CA ASN A 361 7.23 14.56 0.56
C ASN A 361 6.42 13.27 0.30
N ALA A 362 6.88 12.46 -0.64
CA ALA A 362 6.37 11.12 -0.88
C ALA A 362 6.57 10.25 0.36
N GLN A 363 5.65 9.31 0.59
CA GLN A 363 5.74 8.38 1.72
C GLN A 363 5.81 6.93 1.21
N LEU A 364 6.69 6.13 1.83
CA LEU A 364 6.84 4.71 1.57
C LEU A 364 6.47 3.90 2.82
N ILE A 365 5.60 2.93 2.67
CA ILE A 365 5.29 1.93 3.69
C ILE A 365 5.50 0.56 3.05
N PHE A 366 6.27 -0.29 3.69
CA PHE A 366 6.41 -1.66 3.22
C PHE A 366 6.64 -2.63 4.38
N ASN A 367 6.26 -3.88 4.16
CA ASN A 367 6.61 -4.95 5.06
C ASN A 367 7.76 -5.79 4.51
N THR A 368 8.49 -6.42 5.42
CA THR A 368 9.63 -7.27 5.10
C THR A 368 9.84 -8.34 6.17
N HIS A 369 10.50 -9.42 5.78
CA HIS A 369 11.05 -10.44 6.68
C HIS A 369 12.56 -10.30 6.85
N ASN A 370 13.22 -9.44 6.09
CA ASN A 370 14.67 -9.32 6.07
C ASN A 370 15.16 -8.41 7.21
N PRO A 371 15.84 -8.95 8.22
CA PRO A 371 16.28 -8.15 9.35
C PRO A 371 17.46 -7.21 9.06
N ILE A 372 18.06 -7.31 7.87
CA ILE A 372 19.26 -6.53 7.52
C ILE A 372 19.02 -5.02 7.51
N TYR A 373 17.75 -4.59 7.28
CA TYR A 373 17.39 -3.17 7.32
C TYR A 373 17.15 -2.64 8.75
N LEU A 374 17.26 -3.49 9.79
CA LEU A 374 17.19 -3.09 11.21
C LEU A 374 18.51 -2.46 11.65
N ASP A 375 18.87 -1.38 10.98
CA ASP A 375 20.08 -0.61 11.22
C ASP A 375 19.71 0.80 11.70
N GLY A 376 20.24 1.18 12.87
CA GLY A 376 20.01 2.50 13.45
C GLY A 376 20.65 3.65 12.68
N GLU A 377 21.58 3.38 11.77
CA GLU A 377 22.13 4.36 10.84
C GLU A 377 21.22 4.56 9.61
N LEU A 378 20.41 3.55 9.28
CA LEU A 378 19.51 3.56 8.12
C LEU A 378 18.11 4.06 8.47
N LEU A 379 17.61 3.67 9.63
CA LEU A 379 16.23 3.91 10.05
C LEU A 379 16.17 4.55 11.44
N ARG A 380 15.19 5.43 11.62
CA ARG A 380 14.76 5.88 12.95
C ARG A 380 13.98 4.76 13.66
N HIS A 381 13.99 4.76 14.99
CA HIS A 381 13.23 3.76 15.75
C HIS A 381 11.71 3.85 15.49
N ASP A 382 11.18 5.05 15.27
CA ASP A 382 9.77 5.28 14.94
C ASP A 382 9.40 4.93 13.48
N GLN A 383 10.38 4.70 12.61
CA GLN A 383 10.18 4.13 11.27
C GLN A 383 10.06 2.60 11.30
N ILE A 384 10.34 1.95 12.41
CA ILE A 384 10.31 0.49 12.57
C ILE A 384 9.08 0.10 13.37
N VAL A 385 8.17 -0.57 12.71
CA VAL A 385 6.92 -1.08 13.28
C VAL A 385 7.00 -2.60 13.37
N MET A 386 6.67 -3.16 14.52
CA MET A 386 6.66 -4.59 14.79
C MET A 386 5.23 -5.10 14.83
N VAL A 387 5.00 -6.26 14.26
CA VAL A 387 3.73 -6.98 14.31
C VAL A 387 3.96 -8.34 14.92
N GLU A 388 3.24 -8.64 15.99
CA GLU A 388 3.31 -9.92 16.69
C GLU A 388 1.91 -10.52 16.82
N LYS A 389 1.83 -11.83 16.80
CA LYS A 389 0.58 -12.55 17.02
C LYS A 389 0.64 -13.28 18.35
N ARG A 390 -0.28 -12.96 19.25
CA ARG A 390 -0.43 -13.66 20.52
C ARG A 390 -0.74 -15.16 20.30
N ARG A 391 -0.11 -16.03 21.04
CA ARG A 391 -0.26 -17.50 20.86
C ARG A 391 -1.56 -18.06 21.40
N ASN A 392 -2.10 -17.46 22.46
CA ASN A 392 -3.28 -17.95 23.17
C ASN A 392 -4.58 -17.71 22.41
N ASP A 393 -4.74 -16.57 21.75
CA ASP A 393 -5.96 -16.15 21.05
C ASP A 393 -5.74 -15.85 19.58
N MET A 394 -4.49 -15.87 19.11
CA MET A 394 -4.11 -15.61 17.73
C MET A 394 -4.44 -14.20 17.24
N VAL A 395 -4.61 -13.25 18.16
CA VAL A 395 -4.81 -11.83 17.87
C VAL A 395 -3.46 -11.20 17.54
N SER A 396 -3.44 -10.38 16.49
CA SER A 396 -2.25 -9.60 16.09
C SER A 396 -2.23 -8.26 16.81
N GLU A 397 -1.03 -7.86 17.21
CA GLU A 397 -0.74 -6.56 17.83
C GLU A 397 0.34 -5.82 17.02
N ILE A 398 0.29 -4.49 17.07
CA ILE A 398 1.26 -3.62 16.42
C ILE A 398 1.86 -2.67 17.43
N TYR A 399 3.16 -2.46 17.37
CA TYR A 399 3.88 -1.51 18.20
C TYR A 399 5.10 -0.93 17.48
N SER A 400 5.51 0.25 17.88
CA SER A 400 6.71 0.89 17.33
C SER A 400 7.96 0.50 18.12
N LEU A 401 9.08 0.38 17.45
CA LEU A 401 10.36 0.20 18.15
C LEU A 401 10.70 1.41 19.03
N ALA A 402 10.16 2.60 18.74
CA ALA A 402 10.30 3.78 19.58
C ALA A 402 9.66 3.64 20.98
N ASP A 403 8.69 2.74 21.16
CA ASP A 403 8.02 2.48 22.43
C ASP A 403 8.97 1.84 23.46
N TYR A 404 10.04 1.18 23.01
CA TYR A 404 11.08 0.59 23.85
C TYR A 404 12.08 1.56 24.45
N LYS A 405 12.01 2.87 24.14
CA LYS A 405 12.90 3.91 24.65
C LYS A 405 14.40 3.55 24.51
N LEU A 406 14.77 3.08 23.34
CA LEU A 406 16.11 2.59 23.04
C LEU A 406 17.17 3.71 23.12
N ARG A 407 18.41 3.34 23.47
CA ARG A 407 19.55 4.22 23.40
C ARG A 407 20.05 4.35 21.96
N PRO A 408 20.66 5.49 21.57
CA PRO A 408 21.17 5.70 20.20
C PRO A 408 22.17 4.63 19.73
N GLU A 409 23.01 4.11 20.64
CA GLU A 409 24.06 3.14 20.34
C GLU A 409 23.55 1.68 20.37
N GLU A 410 22.24 1.47 20.51
CA GLU A 410 21.69 0.12 20.66
C GLU A 410 21.75 -0.64 19.33
N ARG A 411 22.31 -1.84 19.35
CA ARG A 411 22.42 -2.72 18.17
C ARG A 411 21.08 -3.38 17.90
N ILE A 412 20.22 -2.71 17.12
CA ILE A 412 18.84 -3.10 16.86
C ILE A 412 18.76 -4.51 16.26
N LEU A 413 19.50 -4.76 15.18
CA LEU A 413 19.53 -6.07 14.52
C LEU A 413 19.89 -7.20 15.49
N LYS A 414 20.97 -7.04 16.27
CA LYS A 414 21.40 -8.07 17.24
C LYS A 414 20.32 -8.34 18.29
N ASN A 415 19.72 -7.29 18.82
CA ASN A 415 18.69 -7.41 19.85
C ASN A 415 17.40 -8.03 19.30
N TYR A 416 17.03 -7.70 18.06
CA TYR A 416 15.92 -8.33 17.37
C TYR A 416 16.14 -9.84 17.21
N LEU A 417 17.30 -10.26 16.69
CA LEU A 417 17.65 -11.67 16.52
C LEU A 417 17.71 -12.43 17.86
N ASN A 418 17.98 -11.75 18.98
CA ASN A 418 17.93 -12.31 20.32
C ASN A 418 16.51 -12.29 20.93
N GLY A 419 15.48 -11.88 20.20
CA GLY A 419 14.08 -11.86 20.66
C GLY A 419 13.72 -10.71 21.61
N LYS A 420 14.60 -9.71 21.80
CA LYS A 420 14.37 -8.61 22.75
C LYS A 420 13.13 -7.78 22.43
N TYR A 421 12.77 -7.68 21.16
CA TYR A 421 11.66 -6.87 20.69
C TYR A 421 10.44 -7.67 20.27
N GLY A 422 10.41 -8.98 20.49
CA GLY A 422 9.35 -9.85 19.98
C GLY A 422 9.39 -9.97 18.44
N ALA A 423 8.25 -10.26 17.86
CA ALA A 423 8.02 -10.33 16.41
C ALA A 423 8.90 -11.34 15.64
N LEU A 424 9.56 -12.27 16.34
CA LEU A 424 10.35 -13.35 15.76
C LEU A 424 9.53 -14.63 15.58
N PRO A 425 9.78 -15.40 14.50
CA PRO A 425 9.21 -16.73 14.38
C PRO A 425 9.82 -17.67 15.44
N HIS A 426 8.94 -18.34 16.17
CA HIS A 426 9.34 -19.41 17.08
C HIS A 426 9.01 -20.75 16.43
N MET A 427 9.77 -21.13 15.41
CA MET A 427 9.59 -22.41 14.74
C MET A 427 10.85 -23.26 14.96
N ASP A 428 10.66 -24.39 15.62
CA ASP A 428 11.66 -25.45 15.66
C ASP A 428 11.29 -26.52 14.61
N LEU A 429 11.66 -26.23 13.38
CA LEU A 429 11.40 -27.14 12.26
C LEU A 429 12.15 -28.47 12.42
N GLU A 430 13.32 -28.46 13.07
CA GLU A 430 14.08 -29.70 13.31
C GLU A 430 13.31 -30.67 14.20
N ILE A 431 12.71 -30.18 15.29
CA ILE A 431 11.86 -30.98 16.15
C ILE A 431 10.63 -31.48 15.39
N ALA A 432 9.96 -30.60 14.62
CA ALA A 432 8.79 -30.98 13.85
C ALA A 432 9.11 -32.09 12.84
N PHE A 433 10.19 -31.95 12.06
CA PHE A 433 10.62 -32.96 11.09
C PHE A 433 11.04 -34.27 11.77
N LYS A 434 11.74 -34.21 12.91
CA LYS A 434 12.08 -35.39 13.68
C LYS A 434 10.83 -36.20 14.08
N HIS A 435 9.82 -35.55 14.63
CA HIS A 435 8.55 -36.19 15.00
C HIS A 435 7.81 -36.80 13.79
N ILE A 436 7.82 -36.10 12.62
CA ILE A 436 7.19 -36.62 11.41
C ILE A 436 7.89 -37.90 10.96
N LEU A 437 9.22 -37.90 10.88
CA LEU A 437 10.01 -39.04 10.40
C LEU A 437 9.92 -40.24 11.36
N GLU A 438 9.93 -40.02 12.68
CA GLU A 438 9.72 -41.06 13.68
C GLU A 438 8.32 -41.70 13.55
N ARG A 439 7.29 -40.89 13.30
CA ARG A 439 5.91 -41.37 13.08
C ARG A 439 5.78 -42.21 11.83
N GLU A 440 6.40 -41.79 10.72
CA GLU A 440 6.41 -42.55 9.47
C GLU A 440 7.15 -43.87 9.60
N ALA A 441 8.29 -43.91 10.31
CA ALA A 441 9.02 -45.13 10.57
C ALA A 441 8.19 -46.17 11.38
N ASN A 442 7.50 -45.71 12.42
CA ASN A 442 6.63 -46.57 13.25
C ASN A 442 5.43 -47.12 12.47
N ASN A 443 4.86 -46.31 11.52
CA ASN A 443 3.77 -46.77 10.66
C ASN A 443 4.23 -47.83 9.64
N LEU A 444 5.47 -47.72 9.15
CA LEU A 444 6.06 -48.70 8.24
C LEU A 444 6.40 -50.05 8.91
N GLU A 445 6.80 -50.03 10.21
CA GLU A 445 7.03 -51.24 11.01
C GLU A 445 5.72 -51.96 11.32
N SER A 446 4.68 -51.20 11.72
CA SER A 446 3.35 -51.77 12.01
C SER A 446 2.65 -52.33 10.78
N SER A 447 2.95 -51.84 9.56
CA SER A 447 2.42 -52.38 8.32
C SER A 447 3.18 -53.60 7.77
N LYS A 448 4.36 -53.92 8.32
CA LYS A 448 5.12 -55.15 7.99
C LYS A 448 4.80 -56.32 8.93
N GLU A 449 4.16 -56.07 10.04
CA GLU A 449 3.72 -57.07 11.04
C GLU A 449 2.28 -57.58 10.78
N GLN A 450 1.57 -57.03 9.84
CA GLN A 450 0.29 -57.54 9.30
C GLN A 450 0.51 -58.24 7.95
#